data_1ae7a6b3482ef4f08e334d9da6159c53
#
_entry.id   1ae7a6b3482ef4f08e334d9da6159c53
#
_cell.length_a   1.000
_cell.length_b   1.000
_cell.length_c   1.000
_cell.angle_alpha   90.00
_cell.angle_beta   90.00
_cell.angle_gamma   90.00
#
_symmetry.space_group_name_H-M   'P 1'
#
loop_
_entity.id
_entity.type
_entity.pdbx_description
1 polymer ?
#
loop_
_entity_poly.entity_id
_entity_poly.type
_entity_poly.pdbx_seq_one_letter_code
_entity_poly.pdbx_strand_id
1 'polypeptide(L)'
;MWHAGDPMASYLSTASIGDYRLHASTTPDGLPLVDAVDRDLGPRADQGLARTAEMIDFFEGRFGAYPFSSYGAIVDDDSVHYALETQTRPVYSGPPGEITVAHELAHQWFGNSVTLSRWQDIWLNEGFATYAEWLWKEHDGRRTPAEQFDRWYAEPAGSSFWDPPPGDPGARGMFAESVYVRGAMTLQALREKIGAEAFWTLLKRWHAENSGGDASTPDLVALAEEASGRRLDRFFQVWLYEPGKPRSW
;
A
#
# COMPACT_ATOMS: atom_id res chain seq x y z
N MET A 1 -18.32 -20.02 -5.06
CA MET A 1 -19.04 -18.81 -4.56
C MET A 1 -18.03 -18.02 -3.75
N TRP A 2 -17.89 -16.73 -4.00
CA TRP A 2 -17.05 -15.84 -3.22
C TRP A 2 -17.89 -15.08 -2.21
N HIS A 3 -17.40 -14.88 -1.01
CA HIS A 3 -18.11 -14.15 0.05
C HIS A 3 -17.10 -13.24 0.75
N ALA A 4 -17.31 -11.93 0.66
CA ALA A 4 -16.59 -10.92 1.43
C ALA A 4 -17.54 -10.47 2.55
N GLY A 5 -17.30 -10.92 3.77
CA GLY A 5 -18.17 -10.66 4.93
C GLY A 5 -17.67 -9.54 5.84
N ASP A 6 -16.44 -9.07 5.61
CA ASP A 6 -15.81 -8.03 6.41
C ASP A 6 -16.30 -6.64 5.99
N PRO A 7 -16.29 -5.64 6.89
CA PRO A 7 -16.56 -4.25 6.53
C PRO A 7 -15.73 -3.81 5.34
N MET A 8 -16.31 -3.02 4.45
CA MET A 8 -15.63 -2.59 3.22
C MET A 8 -16.08 -1.18 2.83
N ALA A 9 -15.12 -0.33 2.47
CA ALA A 9 -15.42 0.95 1.86
C ALA A 9 -16.08 0.74 0.49
N SER A 10 -17.08 1.54 0.16
CA SER A 10 -17.91 1.29 -1.04
C SER A 10 -17.15 1.31 -2.37
N TYR A 11 -16.04 2.06 -2.44
CA TYR A 11 -15.22 2.13 -3.65
C TYR A 11 -14.41 0.85 -3.93
N LEU A 12 -14.24 -0.01 -2.92
CA LEU A 12 -13.52 -1.28 -3.03
C LEU A 12 -14.40 -2.42 -3.55
N SER A 13 -15.71 -2.19 -3.71
CA SER A 13 -16.60 -3.19 -4.25
C SER A 13 -16.56 -3.21 -5.78
N THR A 14 -16.45 -4.40 -6.36
CA THR A 14 -16.46 -4.58 -7.81
C THR A 14 -17.31 -5.76 -8.24
N ALA A 15 -17.70 -5.78 -9.50
CA ALA A 15 -18.31 -6.92 -10.15
C ALA A 15 -17.68 -7.09 -11.54
N SER A 16 -16.91 -8.13 -11.72
CA SER A 16 -16.29 -8.47 -13.01
C SER A 16 -17.10 -9.58 -13.69
N ILE A 17 -17.44 -9.38 -14.95
CA ILE A 17 -18.23 -10.29 -15.76
C ILE A 17 -17.44 -10.59 -17.03
N GLY A 18 -17.04 -11.86 -17.19
CA GLY A 18 -16.23 -12.28 -18.35
C GLY A 18 -16.04 -13.78 -18.38
N ASP A 19 -15.24 -14.25 -19.33
CA ASP A 19 -14.79 -15.64 -19.43
C ASP A 19 -13.41 -15.80 -18.79
N TYR A 20 -13.37 -16.16 -17.52
CA TYR A 20 -12.14 -16.27 -16.75
C TYR A 20 -11.67 -17.70 -16.58
N ARG A 21 -10.33 -17.89 -16.62
CA ARG A 21 -9.69 -19.06 -16.00
C ARG A 21 -9.58 -18.82 -14.51
N LEU A 22 -10.06 -19.76 -13.71
CA LEU A 22 -9.94 -19.69 -12.26
C LEU A 22 -8.77 -20.57 -11.81
N HIS A 23 -7.87 -19.99 -11.01
CA HIS A 23 -6.78 -20.68 -10.34
C HIS A 23 -7.05 -20.64 -8.84
N ALA A 24 -7.23 -21.80 -8.22
CA ALA A 24 -7.43 -21.91 -6.77
C ALA A 24 -6.22 -22.58 -6.13
N SER A 25 -5.73 -21.99 -5.06
CA SER A 25 -4.63 -22.50 -4.23
C SER A 25 -4.83 -22.09 -2.78
N THR A 26 -3.88 -22.40 -1.93
CA THR A 26 -3.84 -21.95 -0.53
C THR A 26 -2.42 -21.53 -0.18
N THR A 27 -2.29 -20.57 0.74
CA THR A 27 -0.99 -20.32 1.39
C THR A 27 -0.59 -21.50 2.27
N PRO A 28 0.68 -21.61 2.70
CA PRO A 28 1.10 -22.65 3.64
C PRO A 28 0.26 -22.70 4.93
N ASP A 29 -0.22 -21.55 5.40
CA ASP A 29 -1.04 -21.41 6.61
C ASP A 29 -2.54 -21.59 6.35
N GLY A 30 -2.93 -21.94 5.11
CA GLY A 30 -4.30 -22.34 4.77
C GLY A 30 -5.20 -21.20 4.30
N LEU A 31 -4.70 -19.98 4.06
CA LEU A 31 -5.49 -18.89 3.48
C LEU A 31 -5.86 -19.25 2.03
N PRO A 32 -7.15 -19.31 1.67
CA PRO A 32 -7.57 -19.56 0.29
C PRO A 32 -7.15 -18.46 -0.66
N LEU A 33 -6.58 -18.83 -1.79
CA LEU A 33 -6.24 -17.93 -2.90
C LEU A 33 -7.06 -18.31 -4.13
N VAL A 34 -7.70 -17.33 -4.76
CA VAL A 34 -8.45 -17.55 -6.01
C VAL A 34 -8.18 -16.42 -6.98
N ASP A 35 -7.48 -16.73 -8.04
CA ASP A 35 -7.21 -15.80 -9.14
C ASP A 35 -8.16 -16.08 -10.30
N ALA A 36 -8.71 -15.01 -10.88
CA ALA A 36 -9.53 -15.04 -12.07
C ALA A 36 -8.78 -14.28 -13.18
N VAL A 37 -8.36 -14.99 -14.23
CA VAL A 37 -7.58 -14.44 -15.34
C VAL A 37 -8.39 -14.55 -16.61
N ASP A 38 -8.57 -13.44 -17.32
CA ASP A 38 -9.28 -13.39 -18.58
C ASP A 38 -8.66 -14.40 -19.57
N ARG A 39 -9.50 -15.16 -20.28
CA ARG A 39 -9.06 -16.21 -21.20
C ARG A 39 -8.40 -15.68 -22.46
N ASP A 40 -8.70 -14.45 -22.84
CA ASP A 40 -8.11 -13.81 -24.01
C ASP A 40 -6.68 -13.32 -23.75
N LEU A 41 -6.30 -13.19 -22.46
CA LEU A 41 -4.93 -12.95 -22.06
C LEU A 41 -4.08 -14.22 -22.20
N GLY A 42 -2.88 -14.07 -22.68
CA GLY A 42 -1.95 -15.18 -22.90
C GLY A 42 -1.61 -15.97 -21.62
N PRO A 43 -0.94 -17.14 -21.75
CA PRO A 43 -0.65 -18.04 -20.64
C PRO A 43 0.33 -17.47 -19.59
N ARG A 44 0.83 -16.27 -19.81
CA ARG A 44 1.75 -15.56 -18.89
C ARG A 44 1.09 -14.41 -18.14
N ALA A 45 -0.21 -14.22 -18.32
CA ALA A 45 -0.93 -13.10 -17.70
C ALA A 45 -0.91 -13.13 -16.16
N ASP A 46 -0.73 -14.30 -15.57
CA ASP A 46 -0.66 -14.57 -14.14
C ASP A 46 0.76 -14.65 -13.56
N GLN A 47 1.79 -14.45 -14.38
CA GLN A 47 3.18 -14.58 -13.90
C GLN A 47 3.51 -13.63 -12.73
N GLY A 48 2.96 -12.41 -12.73
CA GLY A 48 3.15 -11.46 -11.64
C GLY A 48 2.54 -11.93 -10.31
N LEU A 49 1.56 -12.85 -10.36
CA LEU A 49 0.88 -13.39 -9.19
C LEU A 49 1.61 -14.60 -8.56
N ALA A 50 2.63 -15.14 -9.22
CA ALA A 50 3.26 -16.41 -8.83
C ALA A 50 3.84 -16.41 -7.41
N ARG A 51 4.19 -15.24 -6.86
CA ARG A 51 4.78 -15.09 -5.52
C ARG A 51 3.81 -14.50 -4.50
N THR A 52 2.51 -14.47 -4.79
CA THR A 52 1.51 -13.86 -3.89
C THR A 52 1.52 -14.47 -2.49
N ALA A 53 1.61 -15.79 -2.37
CA ALA A 53 1.67 -16.45 -1.05
C ALA A 53 2.92 -16.06 -0.25
N GLU A 54 4.08 -15.93 -0.91
CA GLU A 54 5.33 -15.45 -0.30
C GLU A 54 5.22 -13.98 0.13
N MET A 55 4.58 -13.13 -0.69
CA MET A 55 4.34 -11.72 -0.35
C MET A 55 3.44 -11.58 0.89
N ILE A 56 2.40 -12.41 0.99
CA ILE A 56 1.49 -12.42 2.15
C ILE A 56 2.29 -12.75 3.41
N ASP A 57 3.03 -13.84 3.45
CA ASP A 57 3.87 -14.23 4.59
C ASP A 57 4.89 -13.13 4.96
N PHE A 58 5.54 -12.54 3.96
CA PHE A 58 6.48 -11.46 4.16
C PHE A 58 5.83 -10.22 4.79
N PHE A 59 4.66 -9.81 4.32
CA PHE A 59 3.95 -8.64 4.84
C PHE A 59 3.32 -8.90 6.21
N GLU A 60 2.84 -10.11 6.48
CA GLU A 60 2.39 -10.51 7.82
C GLU A 60 3.49 -10.32 8.87
N GLY A 61 4.71 -10.66 8.53
CA GLY A 61 5.87 -10.44 9.39
C GLY A 61 6.12 -8.96 9.73
N ARG A 62 5.67 -8.04 8.87
CA ARG A 62 5.89 -6.58 8.98
C ARG A 62 4.68 -5.82 9.51
N PHE A 63 3.47 -6.19 9.06
CA PHE A 63 2.24 -5.40 9.26
C PHE A 63 1.27 -6.07 10.24
N GLY A 64 1.48 -7.34 10.57
CA GLY A 64 0.57 -8.17 11.34
C GLY A 64 -0.23 -9.11 10.44
N ALA A 65 -1.02 -10.01 11.05
CA ALA A 65 -1.77 -11.04 10.32
C ALA A 65 -2.58 -10.46 9.15
N TYR A 66 -2.69 -11.22 8.07
CA TYR A 66 -3.52 -10.85 6.92
C TYR A 66 -4.98 -10.63 7.38
N PRO A 67 -5.61 -9.50 7.01
CA PRO A 67 -6.85 -9.06 7.68
C PRO A 67 -8.12 -9.80 7.27
N PHE A 68 -8.10 -10.58 6.19
CA PHE A 68 -9.30 -11.16 5.60
C PHE A 68 -9.23 -12.68 5.52
N SER A 69 -10.37 -13.32 5.26
CA SER A 69 -10.49 -14.78 5.21
C SER A 69 -10.06 -15.43 3.89
N SER A 70 -9.67 -14.63 2.90
CA SER A 70 -9.25 -15.10 1.57
C SER A 70 -8.56 -13.98 0.80
N TYR A 71 -7.76 -14.34 -0.20
CA TYR A 71 -7.17 -13.40 -1.15
C TYR A 71 -7.24 -13.95 -2.58
N GLY A 72 -6.93 -13.14 -3.55
CA GLY A 72 -6.79 -13.50 -4.96
C GLY A 72 -6.63 -12.28 -5.84
N ALA A 73 -6.81 -12.45 -7.12
CA ALA A 73 -6.70 -11.40 -8.11
C ALA A 73 -7.74 -11.55 -9.21
N ILE A 74 -8.13 -10.45 -9.83
CA ILE A 74 -8.80 -10.42 -11.12
C ILE A 74 -7.83 -9.79 -12.12
N VAL A 75 -7.42 -10.54 -13.14
CA VAL A 75 -6.64 -10.00 -14.25
C VAL A 75 -7.58 -9.92 -15.46
N ASP A 76 -8.03 -8.70 -15.72
CA ASP A 76 -8.97 -8.37 -16.78
C ASP A 76 -8.22 -7.93 -18.05
N ASP A 77 -8.94 -7.59 -19.10
CA ASP A 77 -8.33 -7.08 -20.32
C ASP A 77 -7.51 -5.79 -20.07
N ASP A 78 -6.63 -5.42 -20.98
CA ASP A 78 -5.74 -4.28 -20.83
C ASP A 78 -6.34 -2.94 -21.33
N SER A 79 -7.67 -2.84 -21.35
CA SER A 79 -8.38 -1.70 -21.95
C SER A 79 -8.22 -0.37 -21.20
N VAL A 80 -7.88 -0.39 -19.92
CA VAL A 80 -7.91 0.79 -19.03
C VAL A 80 -6.61 1.13 -18.31
N HIS A 81 -5.61 0.28 -18.33
CA HIS A 81 -4.24 0.51 -17.85
C HIS A 81 -4.11 1.02 -16.38
N TYR A 82 -4.87 0.46 -15.44
CA TYR A 82 -4.70 0.69 -14.01
C TYR A 82 -4.88 -0.59 -13.20
N ALA A 83 -4.49 -0.56 -11.94
CA ALA A 83 -4.87 -1.54 -10.95
C ALA A 83 -5.75 -0.88 -9.89
N LEU A 84 -6.57 -1.66 -9.20
CA LEU A 84 -7.42 -1.20 -8.10
C LEU A 84 -7.42 -2.24 -6.99
N GLU A 85 -7.18 -1.78 -5.80
CA GLU A 85 -6.99 -2.55 -4.57
C GLU A 85 -8.28 -3.21 -4.04
N THR A 86 -9.25 -3.54 -4.86
CA THR A 86 -10.54 -4.08 -4.40
C THR A 86 -10.36 -5.13 -3.32
N GLN A 87 -11.19 -5.05 -2.27
CA GLN A 87 -10.97 -5.83 -1.05
C GLN A 87 -10.96 -7.32 -1.32
N THR A 88 -9.93 -8.00 -0.83
CA THR A 88 -9.62 -9.43 -0.99
C THR A 88 -9.30 -9.88 -2.42
N ARG A 89 -9.51 -9.05 -3.43
CA ARG A 89 -9.32 -9.42 -4.82
C ARG A 89 -9.03 -8.21 -5.71
N PRO A 90 -7.83 -7.63 -5.65
CA PRO A 90 -7.42 -6.55 -6.53
C PRO A 90 -7.70 -6.85 -8.00
N VAL A 91 -8.11 -5.81 -8.73
CA VAL A 91 -8.37 -5.88 -10.18
C VAL A 91 -7.19 -5.27 -10.90
N TYR A 92 -6.64 -6.00 -11.85
CA TYR A 92 -5.56 -5.56 -12.73
C TYR A 92 -6.07 -5.47 -14.15
N SER A 93 -5.89 -4.33 -14.77
CA SER A 93 -6.12 -4.16 -16.21
C SER A 93 -4.89 -4.66 -16.96
N GLY A 94 -4.96 -5.89 -17.43
CA GLY A 94 -3.86 -6.60 -18.06
C GLY A 94 -2.90 -7.28 -17.08
N PRO A 95 -1.90 -8.01 -17.60
CA PRO A 95 -0.95 -8.78 -16.81
C PRO A 95 -0.15 -7.90 -15.82
N PRO A 96 -0.31 -8.07 -14.50
CA PRO A 96 0.40 -7.23 -13.53
C PRO A 96 1.88 -7.59 -13.46
N GLY A 97 2.72 -6.57 -13.20
CA GLY A 97 4.08 -6.79 -12.73
C GLY A 97 4.10 -7.16 -11.24
N GLU A 98 5.10 -7.92 -10.83
CA GLU A 98 5.25 -8.37 -9.42
C GLU A 98 5.21 -7.21 -8.40
N ILE A 99 5.79 -6.05 -8.74
CA ILE A 99 5.80 -4.88 -7.85
C ILE A 99 4.39 -4.28 -7.71
N THR A 100 3.62 -4.27 -8.80
CA THR A 100 2.21 -3.85 -8.73
C THR A 100 1.40 -4.81 -7.85
N VAL A 101 1.66 -6.12 -7.96
CA VAL A 101 1.01 -7.11 -7.07
C VAL A 101 1.34 -6.85 -5.59
N ALA A 102 2.60 -6.53 -5.27
CA ALA A 102 3.00 -6.19 -3.92
C ALA A 102 2.32 -4.90 -3.40
N HIS A 103 2.13 -3.90 -4.29
CA HIS A 103 1.40 -2.67 -4.00
C HIS A 103 -0.06 -2.95 -3.64
N GLU A 104 -0.79 -3.59 -4.55
CA GLU A 104 -2.22 -3.90 -4.35
C GLU A 104 -2.47 -4.85 -3.17
N LEU A 105 -1.55 -5.77 -2.92
CA LEU A 105 -1.62 -6.62 -1.74
C LEU A 105 -1.46 -5.82 -0.44
N ALA A 106 -0.54 -4.85 -0.39
CA ALA A 106 -0.31 -4.05 0.80
C ALA A 106 -1.53 -3.20 1.18
N HIS A 107 -2.33 -2.79 0.20
CA HIS A 107 -3.59 -2.10 0.45
C HIS A 107 -4.57 -2.91 1.29
N GLN A 108 -4.47 -4.24 1.33
CA GLN A 108 -5.35 -5.05 2.18
C GLN A 108 -5.20 -4.69 3.67
N TRP A 109 -4.00 -4.29 4.11
CA TRP A 109 -3.75 -3.72 5.44
C TRP A 109 -4.02 -2.21 5.49
N PHE A 110 -3.54 -1.46 4.47
CA PHE A 110 -3.50 0.00 4.42
C PHE A 110 -4.45 0.53 3.33
N GLY A 111 -5.67 0.83 3.69
CA GLY A 111 -6.74 1.28 2.80
C GLY A 111 -7.99 0.42 2.89
N ASN A 112 -7.85 -0.91 3.00
CA ASN A 112 -8.97 -1.83 3.03
C ASN A 112 -9.37 -2.21 4.46
N SER A 113 -8.48 -2.86 5.21
CA SER A 113 -8.74 -3.19 6.62
C SER A 113 -8.74 -1.95 7.53
N VAL A 114 -7.83 -1.02 7.29
CA VAL A 114 -7.82 0.31 7.89
C VAL A 114 -8.12 1.31 6.79
N THR A 115 -9.36 1.78 6.70
CA THR A 115 -9.78 2.72 5.66
C THR A 115 -9.53 4.17 6.06
N LEU A 116 -9.77 5.10 5.16
CA LEU A 116 -9.57 6.53 5.38
C LEU A 116 -10.81 7.17 5.98
N SER A 117 -10.65 8.01 7.01
CA SER A 117 -11.70 8.91 7.47
C SER A 117 -12.01 10.01 6.44
N ARG A 118 -11.02 10.39 5.62
CA ARG A 118 -11.13 11.46 4.62
C ARG A 118 -10.19 11.21 3.44
N TRP A 119 -10.64 11.48 2.24
CA TRP A 119 -9.83 11.37 1.02
C TRP A 119 -8.57 12.25 1.00
N GLN A 120 -8.55 13.30 1.79
CA GLN A 120 -7.35 14.13 1.98
C GLN A 120 -6.16 13.32 2.50
N ASP A 121 -6.43 12.27 3.29
CA ASP A 121 -5.43 11.41 3.91
C ASP A 121 -5.01 10.23 3.00
N ILE A 122 -5.27 10.29 1.69
CA ILE A 122 -5.02 9.18 0.72
C ILE A 122 -3.57 8.68 0.73
N TRP A 123 -2.60 9.48 1.16
CA TRP A 123 -1.22 9.05 1.33
C TRP A 123 -1.06 7.90 2.34
N LEU A 124 -2.01 7.73 3.27
CA LEU A 124 -2.05 6.59 4.20
C LEU A 124 -2.30 5.26 3.47
N ASN A 125 -2.95 5.29 2.31
CA ASN A 125 -3.07 4.15 1.43
C ASN A 125 -1.83 4.07 0.52
N GLU A 126 -1.66 5.04 -0.35
CA GLU A 126 -0.71 5.01 -1.45
C GLU A 126 0.75 5.08 -1.01
N GLY A 127 1.04 5.90 -0.01
CA GLY A 127 2.39 6.00 0.56
C GLY A 127 2.81 4.72 1.26
N PHE A 128 1.90 4.06 1.98
CA PHE A 128 2.17 2.77 2.62
C PHE A 128 2.32 1.65 1.59
N ALA A 129 1.46 1.58 0.57
CA ALA A 129 1.57 0.59 -0.49
C ALA A 129 2.87 0.77 -1.30
N THR A 130 3.24 2.01 -1.62
CA THR A 130 4.54 2.31 -2.27
C THR A 130 5.73 1.94 -1.37
N TYR A 131 5.63 2.15 -0.06
CA TYR A 131 6.67 1.72 0.87
C TYR A 131 6.78 0.19 0.95
N ALA A 132 5.66 -0.51 0.90
CA ALA A 132 5.63 -1.98 0.82
C ALA A 132 6.31 -2.50 -0.45
N GLU A 133 6.16 -1.82 -1.61
CA GLU A 133 6.98 -2.12 -2.79
C GLU A 133 8.49 -2.04 -2.51
N TRP A 134 8.92 -1.02 -1.75
CA TRP A 134 10.33 -0.85 -1.43
C TRP A 134 10.84 -1.95 -0.50
N LEU A 135 10.02 -2.37 0.46
CA LEU A 135 10.31 -3.48 1.34
C LEU A 135 10.40 -4.81 0.57
N TRP A 136 9.49 -5.02 -0.38
CA TRP A 136 9.52 -6.21 -1.24
C TRP A 136 10.74 -6.22 -2.15
N LYS A 137 11.13 -5.08 -2.70
CA LYS A 137 12.37 -4.95 -3.48
C LYS A 137 13.62 -5.29 -2.65
N GLU A 138 13.67 -4.88 -1.38
CA GLU A 138 14.75 -5.24 -0.44
C GLU A 138 14.77 -6.74 -0.17
N HIS A 139 13.62 -7.35 0.11
CA HIS A 139 13.47 -8.79 0.30
C HIS A 139 14.01 -9.61 -0.89
N ASP A 140 13.80 -9.09 -2.09
CA ASP A 140 14.24 -9.69 -3.35
C ASP A 140 15.70 -9.33 -3.73
N GLY A 141 16.48 -8.81 -2.80
CA GLY A 141 17.90 -8.45 -3.01
C GLY A 141 18.11 -7.26 -3.96
N ARG A 142 17.06 -6.49 -4.24
CA ARG A 142 17.12 -5.23 -4.99
C ARG A 142 17.37 -4.05 -4.03
N ARG A 143 17.13 -2.81 -4.48
CA ARG A 143 17.35 -1.62 -3.64
C ARG A 143 16.57 -1.69 -2.34
N THR A 144 17.24 -1.33 -1.26
CA THR A 144 16.64 -1.12 0.06
C THR A 144 15.75 0.12 0.09
N PRO A 145 14.84 0.26 1.06
CA PRO A 145 14.05 1.48 1.25
C PRO A 145 14.92 2.73 1.44
N ALA A 146 16.07 2.63 2.11
CA ALA A 146 17.01 3.75 2.26
C ALA A 146 17.61 4.17 0.91
N GLU A 147 18.05 3.23 0.08
CA GLU A 147 18.57 3.52 -1.27
C GLU A 147 17.47 4.07 -2.20
N GLN A 148 16.21 3.64 -2.04
CA GLN A 148 15.09 4.23 -2.76
C GLN A 148 14.85 5.67 -2.30
N PHE A 149 14.87 5.90 -0.99
CA PHE A 149 14.75 7.23 -0.41
C PHE A 149 15.85 8.19 -0.95
N ASP A 150 17.12 7.79 -0.89
CA ASP A 150 18.24 8.58 -1.36
C ASP A 150 18.11 8.95 -2.85
N ARG A 151 17.69 7.98 -3.66
CA ARG A 151 17.43 8.19 -5.08
C ARG A 151 16.39 9.29 -5.32
N TRP A 152 15.23 9.20 -4.64
CA TRP A 152 14.16 10.17 -4.79
C TRP A 152 14.49 11.52 -4.12
N TYR A 153 15.20 11.46 -3.00
CA TYR A 153 15.63 12.68 -2.34
C TYR A 153 16.70 13.46 -3.15
N ALA A 154 17.31 12.85 -4.16
CA ALA A 154 18.19 13.54 -5.10
C ALA A 154 17.44 14.49 -6.06
N GLU A 155 16.11 14.37 -6.18
CA GLU A 155 15.30 15.27 -7.01
C GLU A 155 15.53 16.74 -6.63
N PRO A 156 15.68 17.65 -7.62
CA PRO A 156 15.92 19.07 -7.35
C PRO A 156 14.80 19.68 -6.50
N ALA A 157 15.15 20.60 -5.61
CA ALA A 157 14.17 21.24 -4.72
C ALA A 157 13.08 22.05 -5.45
N GLY A 158 13.34 22.47 -6.69
CA GLY A 158 12.35 23.16 -7.54
C GLY A 158 11.56 22.22 -8.46
N SER A 159 11.72 20.91 -8.32
CA SER A 159 10.95 19.93 -9.11
C SER A 159 9.49 19.89 -8.66
N SER A 160 8.58 19.78 -9.61
CA SER A 160 7.14 19.52 -9.34
C SER A 160 6.89 18.15 -8.70
N PHE A 161 7.89 17.28 -8.67
CA PHE A 161 7.86 16.02 -7.94
C PHE A 161 7.46 16.16 -6.46
N TRP A 162 7.81 17.30 -5.84
CA TRP A 162 7.54 17.54 -4.42
C TRP A 162 6.12 17.99 -4.12
N ASP A 163 5.33 18.34 -5.14
CA ASP A 163 4.00 18.94 -4.99
C ASP A 163 2.93 18.14 -5.75
N PRO A 164 1.71 18.13 -5.24
CA PRO A 164 1.23 18.75 -3.99
C PRO A 164 1.75 18.03 -2.75
N PRO A 165 1.70 18.69 -1.56
CA PRO A 165 2.01 18.02 -0.29
C PRO A 165 1.08 16.82 -0.04
N PRO A 166 1.61 15.63 0.37
CA PRO A 166 0.80 14.41 0.46
C PRO A 166 -0.36 14.45 1.46
N GLY A 167 -0.25 15.24 2.54
CA GLY A 167 -1.26 15.36 3.59
C GLY A 167 -2.39 16.33 3.24
N ASP A 168 -2.27 17.08 2.14
CA ASP A 168 -3.33 17.92 1.58
C ASP A 168 -3.16 18.09 0.06
N PRO A 169 -3.35 17.00 -0.71
CA PRO A 169 -3.11 17.04 -2.16
C PRO A 169 -4.23 17.77 -2.93
N GLY A 170 -5.36 18.05 -2.28
CA GLY A 170 -6.56 18.53 -2.94
C GLY A 170 -7.17 17.52 -3.90
N ALA A 171 -8.41 17.73 -4.31
CA ALA A 171 -9.17 16.77 -5.13
C ALA A 171 -8.50 16.41 -6.47
N ARG A 172 -7.73 17.31 -7.07
CA ARG A 172 -7.05 17.07 -8.36
C ARG A 172 -5.69 16.39 -8.20
N GLY A 173 -5.11 16.44 -7.00
CA GLY A 173 -3.78 15.92 -6.72
C GLY A 173 -3.79 14.60 -5.93
N MET A 174 -4.95 14.01 -5.66
CA MET A 174 -5.07 12.78 -4.84
C MET A 174 -4.20 11.63 -5.37
N PHE A 175 -4.01 11.54 -6.66
CA PHE A 175 -3.18 10.52 -7.31
C PHE A 175 -1.91 11.11 -7.95
N ALA A 176 -1.40 12.23 -7.41
CA ALA A 176 -0.11 12.77 -7.83
C ALA A 176 1.04 11.88 -7.34
N GLU A 177 2.13 11.82 -8.11
CA GLU A 177 3.33 11.02 -7.76
C GLU A 177 3.85 11.33 -6.35
N SER A 178 3.73 12.58 -5.91
CA SER A 178 4.11 12.98 -4.55
C SER A 178 3.33 12.27 -3.45
N VAL A 179 2.05 11.95 -3.66
CA VAL A 179 1.23 11.22 -2.68
C VAL A 179 1.81 9.82 -2.46
N TYR A 180 2.20 9.15 -3.52
CA TYR A 180 2.83 7.83 -3.50
C TYR A 180 4.25 7.89 -2.98
N VAL A 181 5.12 8.57 -3.71
CA VAL A 181 6.57 8.49 -3.48
C VAL A 181 7.00 9.33 -2.28
N ARG A 182 6.54 10.58 -2.15
CA ARG A 182 6.85 11.39 -0.98
C ARG A 182 6.14 10.85 0.27
N GLY A 183 4.96 10.22 0.12
CA GLY A 183 4.31 9.43 1.16
C GLY A 183 5.20 8.29 1.67
N ALA A 184 5.73 7.46 0.76
CA ALA A 184 6.67 6.39 1.11
C ALA A 184 7.99 6.94 1.71
N MET A 185 8.50 8.05 1.20
CA MET A 185 9.66 8.73 1.78
C MET A 185 9.39 9.22 3.21
N THR A 186 8.18 9.66 3.50
CA THR A 186 7.77 10.04 4.87
C THR A 186 7.91 8.86 5.82
N LEU A 187 7.50 7.66 5.39
CA LEU A 187 7.62 6.44 6.20
C LEU A 187 9.09 6.03 6.40
N GLN A 188 9.93 6.12 5.37
CA GLN A 188 11.36 5.84 5.51
C GLN A 188 12.04 6.85 6.45
N ALA A 189 11.77 8.14 6.28
CA ALA A 189 12.30 9.19 7.17
C ALA A 189 11.81 9.02 8.61
N LEU A 190 10.55 8.60 8.80
CA LEU A 190 10.00 8.28 10.11
C LEU A 190 10.75 7.10 10.75
N ARG A 191 10.97 6.02 9.99
CA ARG A 191 11.74 4.85 10.45
C ARG A 191 13.14 5.24 10.91
N GLU A 192 13.83 6.11 10.20
CA GLU A 192 15.14 6.62 10.59
C GLU A 192 15.06 7.50 11.86
N LYS A 193 14.03 8.32 11.95
CA LYS A 193 13.86 9.24 13.08
C LYS A 193 13.51 8.56 14.39
N ILE A 194 12.62 7.56 14.35
CA ILE A 194 12.15 6.87 15.58
C ILE A 194 12.88 5.55 15.87
N GLY A 195 13.61 5.03 14.89
CA GLY A 195 14.29 3.74 14.95
C GLY A 195 13.42 2.58 14.47
N ALA A 196 14.08 1.50 14.02
CA ALA A 196 13.40 0.38 13.37
C ALA A 196 12.42 -0.34 14.31
N GLU A 197 12.77 -0.53 15.59
CA GLU A 197 11.91 -1.24 16.56
C GLU A 197 10.57 -0.50 16.77
N ALA A 198 10.63 0.81 17.07
CA ALA A 198 9.43 1.63 17.25
C ALA A 198 8.62 1.70 15.94
N PHE A 199 9.28 1.76 14.79
CA PHE A 199 8.60 1.81 13.50
C PHE A 199 7.82 0.52 13.20
N TRP A 200 8.41 -0.65 13.38
CA TRP A 200 7.69 -1.91 13.15
C TRP A 200 6.57 -2.14 14.16
N THR A 201 6.77 -1.71 15.40
CA THR A 201 5.72 -1.70 16.42
C THR A 201 4.57 -0.80 16.00
N LEU A 202 4.87 0.41 15.50
CA LEU A 202 3.87 1.34 14.96
C LEU A 202 3.03 0.70 13.86
N LEU A 203 3.65 0.08 12.84
CA LEU A 203 2.90 -0.49 11.71
C LEU A 203 1.97 -1.63 12.14
N LYS A 204 2.44 -2.51 13.02
CA LYS A 204 1.61 -3.60 13.57
C LYS A 204 0.47 -3.08 14.43
N ARG A 205 0.73 -2.10 15.29
CA ARG A 205 -0.29 -1.46 16.12
C ARG A 205 -1.31 -0.69 15.28
N TRP A 206 -0.84 0.04 14.25
CA TRP A 206 -1.72 0.76 13.33
C TRP A 206 -2.81 -0.14 12.76
N HIS A 207 -2.41 -1.28 12.21
CA HIS A 207 -3.35 -2.26 11.71
C HIS A 207 -4.21 -2.86 12.82
N ALA A 208 -3.60 -3.35 13.91
CA ALA A 208 -4.32 -4.06 14.96
C ALA A 208 -5.37 -3.19 15.69
N GLU A 209 -5.08 -1.89 15.87
CA GLU A 209 -5.96 -0.97 16.61
C GLU A 209 -7.06 -0.34 15.75
N ASN A 210 -6.90 -0.31 14.42
CA ASN A 210 -7.85 0.34 13.50
C ASN A 210 -8.52 -0.64 12.52
N SER A 211 -8.23 -1.94 12.58
CA SER A 211 -8.77 -2.95 11.67
C SER A 211 -10.30 -2.96 11.65
N GLY A 212 -10.90 -2.94 10.45
CA GLY A 212 -12.34 -2.89 10.23
C GLY A 212 -12.98 -1.53 10.49
N GLY A 213 -12.16 -0.50 10.73
CA GLY A 213 -12.57 0.88 10.96
C GLY A 213 -11.93 1.86 9.98
N ASP A 214 -11.99 3.13 10.35
CA ASP A 214 -11.37 4.22 9.61
C ASP A 214 -10.41 5.02 10.50
N ALA A 215 -9.37 5.58 9.89
CA ALA A 215 -8.36 6.35 10.60
C ALA A 215 -7.85 7.54 9.75
N SER A 216 -7.14 8.45 10.40
CA SER A 216 -6.65 9.70 9.81
C SER A 216 -5.16 9.91 10.04
N THR A 217 -4.56 10.87 9.37
CA THR A 217 -3.17 11.28 9.63
C THR A 217 -2.92 11.68 11.09
N PRO A 218 -3.79 12.46 11.78
CA PRO A 218 -3.63 12.73 13.21
C PRO A 218 -3.56 11.48 14.08
N ASP A 219 -4.32 10.41 13.77
CA ASP A 219 -4.29 9.16 14.54
C ASP A 219 -2.95 8.45 14.36
N LEU A 220 -2.39 8.45 13.13
CA LEU A 220 -1.05 7.91 12.89
C LEU A 220 0.04 8.69 13.64
N VAL A 221 -0.06 10.03 13.66
CA VAL A 221 0.88 10.89 14.37
C VAL A 221 0.86 10.56 15.88
N ALA A 222 -0.34 10.50 16.49
CA ALA A 222 -0.49 10.18 17.91
C ALA A 222 0.10 8.80 18.23
N LEU A 223 -0.18 7.79 17.42
CA LEU A 223 0.35 6.45 17.60
C LEU A 223 1.88 6.39 17.43
N ALA A 224 2.43 7.14 16.48
CA ALA A 224 3.88 7.23 16.27
C ALA A 224 4.60 7.93 17.43
N GLU A 225 4.00 8.96 17.99
CA GLU A 225 4.51 9.64 19.18
C GLU A 225 4.49 8.72 20.40
N GLU A 226 3.40 7.97 20.59
CA GLU A 226 3.28 6.98 21.66
C GLU A 226 4.31 5.86 21.53
N ALA A 227 4.43 5.26 20.33
CA ALA A 227 5.34 4.15 20.08
C ALA A 227 6.82 4.53 20.22
N SER A 228 7.16 5.80 19.96
CA SER A 228 8.54 6.28 19.97
C SER A 228 8.94 7.07 21.22
N GLY A 229 7.96 7.58 21.99
CA GLY A 229 8.19 8.54 23.07
C GLY A 229 8.72 9.89 22.58
N ARG A 230 8.56 10.25 21.30
CA ARG A 230 9.09 11.48 20.69
C ARG A 230 7.96 12.38 20.22
N ARG A 231 8.21 13.69 20.23
CA ARG A 231 7.33 14.66 19.56
C ARG A 231 7.62 14.67 18.06
N LEU A 232 6.58 14.48 17.26
CA LEU A 232 6.69 14.33 15.81
C LEU A 232 5.89 15.38 15.01
N ASP A 233 5.21 16.32 15.67
CA ASP A 233 4.41 17.35 15.00
C ASP A 233 5.18 18.06 13.89
N ARG A 234 6.42 18.54 14.18
CA ARG A 234 7.24 19.24 13.20
C ARG A 234 7.68 18.34 12.07
N PHE A 235 7.96 17.07 12.35
CA PHE A 235 8.33 16.09 11.35
C PHE A 235 7.21 15.92 10.32
N PHE A 236 6.00 15.59 10.78
CA PHE A 236 4.87 15.38 9.88
C PHE A 236 4.43 16.67 9.17
N GLN A 237 4.53 17.83 9.85
CA GLN A 237 4.26 19.11 9.22
C GLN A 237 5.16 19.33 7.99
N VAL A 238 6.46 19.07 8.10
CA VAL A 238 7.41 19.23 7.01
C VAL A 238 7.17 18.22 5.87
N TRP A 239 6.96 16.97 6.24
CA TRP A 239 6.84 15.91 5.25
C TRP A 239 5.50 15.87 4.52
N LEU A 240 4.41 16.21 5.20
CA LEU A 240 3.06 16.03 4.67
C LEU A 240 2.37 17.34 4.26
N TYR A 241 2.76 18.49 4.81
CA TYR A 241 1.98 19.71 4.61
C TYR A 241 2.78 20.90 4.07
N GLU A 242 4.08 20.92 4.21
CA GLU A 242 4.89 21.99 3.61
C GLU A 242 5.12 21.75 2.12
N PRO A 243 4.94 22.77 1.25
CA PRO A 243 5.21 22.63 -0.17
C PRO A 243 6.72 22.49 -0.46
N GLY A 244 7.03 21.86 -1.58
CA GLY A 244 8.40 21.65 -2.04
C GLY A 244 9.16 20.58 -1.25
N LYS A 245 10.48 20.53 -1.47
CA LYS A 245 11.36 19.49 -0.90
C LYS A 245 11.49 19.62 0.61
N PRO A 246 11.13 18.59 1.42
CA PRO A 246 11.30 18.59 2.87
C PRO A 246 12.75 18.86 3.29
N ARG A 247 12.94 19.73 4.30
CA ARG A 247 14.24 20.06 4.85
C ARG A 247 14.18 20.21 6.37
N SER A 248 15.20 19.78 7.09
CA SER A 248 15.34 19.99 8.54
C SER A 248 14.15 19.45 9.36
N TRP A 249 13.88 18.15 9.26
CA TRP A 249 12.86 17.43 10.01
C TRP A 249 13.36 16.72 11.28
#